data_2d3f4b6f69612288edc3865b4e48cdaf
#
_entry.id   2d3f4b6f69612288edc3865b4e48cdaf
#
_cell.length_a   1.000
_cell.length_b   1.000
_cell.length_c   1.000
_cell.angle_alpha   90.00
_cell.angle_beta   90.00
_cell.angle_gamma   90.00
#
_symmetry.space_group_name_H-M   'P 1'
#
loop_
_entity.id
_entity.type
_entity.pdbx_description
1 polymer ?
#
loop_
_entity_poly.entity_id
_entity_poly.type
_entity_poly.pdbx_seq_one_letter_code
_entity_poly.pdbx_strand_id
1 'polypeptide(L)'
;MARIAFAVHPRRPEADALAERAAAWLGERGHEAVRAGDPEGGLDLDGIDLLVSLGGDGTLLRAVNSALDVEVPVLGVNLGLLGYLTEIEPTGLEEGLERFLDGRYEVEERMTLSVTVRGADGTLSGERCALNEATVEKTVPGHTVRIAASIDGHPFVTYAADGLLTSTPTGSTAYNLSVRGPLLSPKLRALILTPVSPHMLFDRPLVLDPGQRVHLEVLGPRPAVLVVDGSTVAALEPGATVDYREGDRPARLVTFGARDFHTILRAKFQLADR
;
A
#
# COMPACT_ATOMS: atom_id res chain seq x y z
N MET A 1 -21.54 -18.56 -12.22
CA MET A 1 -21.64 -18.40 -10.74
C MET A 1 -20.32 -17.78 -10.31
N ALA A 2 -20.35 -16.59 -9.75
CA ALA A 2 -19.13 -15.92 -9.25
C ALA A 2 -18.95 -16.20 -7.75
N ARG A 3 -17.68 -16.23 -7.30
CA ARG A 3 -17.28 -16.35 -5.90
C ARG A 3 -16.65 -15.05 -5.45
N ILE A 4 -17.27 -14.38 -4.49
CA ILE A 4 -16.86 -13.06 -4.02
C ILE A 4 -16.46 -13.13 -2.55
N ALA A 5 -15.22 -12.75 -2.26
CA ALA A 5 -14.68 -12.75 -0.90
C ALA A 5 -14.78 -11.36 -0.26
N PHE A 6 -14.96 -11.33 1.06
CA PHE A 6 -15.04 -10.09 1.84
C PHE A 6 -13.94 -10.03 2.90
N ALA A 7 -13.04 -9.05 2.75
CA ALA A 7 -12.08 -8.65 3.76
C ALA A 7 -12.69 -7.55 4.64
N VAL A 8 -13.03 -7.90 5.86
CA VAL A 8 -13.80 -7.03 6.77
C VAL A 8 -12.87 -6.39 7.79
N HIS A 9 -13.06 -5.09 8.07
CA HIS A 9 -12.31 -4.39 9.10
C HIS A 9 -12.65 -4.95 10.50
N PRO A 10 -11.66 -5.48 11.27
CA PRO A 10 -11.93 -6.29 12.48
C PRO A 10 -12.58 -5.53 13.65
N ARG A 11 -12.57 -4.19 13.63
CA ARG A 11 -13.08 -3.34 14.72
C ARG A 11 -14.27 -2.48 14.31
N ARG A 12 -14.97 -2.83 13.22
CA ARG A 12 -16.12 -2.07 12.72
C ARG A 12 -17.32 -2.98 12.53
N PRO A 13 -18.27 -3.01 13.49
CA PRO A 13 -19.48 -3.83 13.37
C PRO A 13 -20.31 -3.54 12.13
N GLU A 14 -20.30 -2.29 11.66
CA GLU A 14 -20.97 -1.90 10.41
C GLU A 14 -20.38 -2.59 9.16
N ALA A 15 -19.11 -2.98 9.19
CA ALA A 15 -18.49 -3.73 8.11
C ALA A 15 -18.99 -5.18 8.06
N ASP A 16 -19.18 -5.81 9.23
CA ASP A 16 -19.77 -7.16 9.33
C ASP A 16 -21.22 -7.17 8.82
N ALA A 17 -22.05 -6.22 9.28
CA ALA A 17 -23.43 -6.11 8.83
C ALA A 17 -23.54 -5.86 7.32
N LEU A 18 -22.62 -5.09 6.75
CA LEU A 18 -22.55 -4.84 5.32
C LEU A 18 -22.17 -6.09 4.53
N ALA A 19 -21.20 -6.89 5.03
CA ALA A 19 -20.81 -8.17 4.43
C ALA A 19 -21.97 -9.18 4.45
N GLU A 20 -22.71 -9.30 5.57
CA GLU A 20 -23.87 -10.17 5.70
C GLU A 20 -24.99 -9.79 4.71
N ARG A 21 -25.28 -8.50 4.59
CA ARG A 21 -26.29 -8.00 3.63
C ARG A 21 -25.87 -8.30 2.18
N ALA A 22 -24.59 -8.06 1.84
CA ALA A 22 -24.09 -8.36 0.51
C ALA A 22 -24.10 -9.88 0.22
N ALA A 23 -23.79 -10.71 1.21
CA ALA A 23 -23.83 -12.17 1.08
C ALA A 23 -25.26 -12.68 0.81
N ALA A 24 -26.26 -12.14 1.50
CA ALA A 24 -27.66 -12.47 1.25
C ALA A 24 -28.07 -12.06 -0.18
N TRP A 25 -27.72 -10.83 -0.59
CA TRP A 25 -28.02 -10.29 -1.92
C TRP A 25 -27.37 -11.13 -3.06
N LEU A 26 -26.14 -11.59 -2.86
CA LEU A 26 -25.43 -12.48 -3.80
C LEU A 26 -26.08 -13.86 -3.87
N GLY A 27 -26.44 -14.45 -2.73
CA GLY A 27 -27.08 -15.76 -2.64
C GLY A 27 -28.43 -15.81 -3.37
N GLU A 28 -29.26 -14.76 -3.24
CA GLU A 28 -30.53 -14.62 -3.98
C GLU A 28 -30.35 -14.63 -5.50
N ARG A 29 -29.12 -14.29 -5.99
CA ARG A 29 -28.77 -14.23 -7.41
C ARG A 29 -27.93 -15.42 -7.89
N GLY A 30 -27.74 -16.43 -7.02
CA GLY A 30 -27.02 -17.65 -7.37
C GLY A 30 -25.49 -17.48 -7.40
N HIS A 31 -24.95 -16.49 -6.68
CA HIS A 31 -23.52 -16.29 -6.48
C HIS A 31 -23.09 -16.70 -5.07
N GLU A 32 -21.81 -16.99 -4.88
CA GLU A 32 -21.24 -17.39 -3.62
C GLU A 32 -20.54 -16.22 -2.94
N ALA A 33 -20.85 -15.99 -1.66
CA ALA A 33 -20.13 -15.05 -0.80
C ALA A 33 -19.25 -15.84 0.17
N VAL A 34 -17.97 -15.46 0.25
CA VAL A 34 -16.98 -16.10 1.11
C VAL A 34 -16.45 -15.05 2.09
N ARG A 35 -16.41 -15.39 3.39
CA ARG A 35 -15.68 -14.56 4.35
C ARG A 35 -14.20 -14.90 4.23
N ALA A 36 -13.40 -13.96 3.77
CA ALA A 36 -11.99 -14.18 3.44
C ALA A 36 -11.06 -14.36 4.67
N GLY A 37 -11.60 -14.51 5.88
CA GLY A 37 -10.81 -14.65 7.10
C GLY A 37 -10.33 -13.30 7.67
N ASP A 38 -9.33 -13.36 8.56
CA ASP A 38 -8.72 -12.16 9.15
C ASP A 38 -7.63 -11.63 8.20
N PRO A 39 -7.71 -10.37 7.76
CA PRO A 39 -6.66 -9.76 6.93
C PRO A 39 -5.26 -9.78 7.56
N GLU A 40 -5.15 -9.91 8.90
CA GLU A 40 -3.87 -10.03 9.61
C GLU A 40 -3.32 -11.46 9.59
N GLY A 41 -4.18 -12.48 9.44
CA GLY A 41 -3.82 -13.91 9.40
C GLY A 41 -3.61 -14.49 7.99
N GLY A 42 -3.81 -13.68 6.96
CA GLY A 42 -3.84 -14.12 5.55
C GLY A 42 -5.24 -14.55 5.12
N LEU A 43 -5.54 -14.32 3.83
CA LEU A 43 -6.82 -14.63 3.22
C LEU A 43 -6.67 -15.85 2.31
N ASP A 44 -7.61 -16.79 2.41
CA ASP A 44 -7.74 -17.86 1.40
C ASP A 44 -8.56 -17.32 0.22
N LEU A 45 -7.90 -17.09 -0.89
CA LEU A 45 -8.47 -16.51 -2.12
C LEU A 45 -8.48 -17.47 -3.30
N ASP A 46 -8.32 -18.77 -3.06
CA ASP A 46 -8.37 -19.76 -4.14
C ASP A 46 -9.74 -19.82 -4.80
N GLY A 47 -9.76 -19.64 -6.11
CA GLY A 47 -10.98 -19.62 -6.92
C GLY A 47 -11.92 -18.43 -6.62
N ILE A 48 -11.42 -17.33 -6.06
CA ILE A 48 -12.17 -16.09 -5.84
C ILE A 48 -12.08 -15.22 -7.09
N ASP A 49 -13.22 -14.70 -7.55
CA ASP A 49 -13.30 -13.80 -8.71
C ASP A 49 -13.10 -12.32 -8.32
N LEU A 50 -13.50 -11.95 -7.10
CA LEU A 50 -13.39 -10.58 -6.57
C LEU A 50 -13.16 -10.59 -5.07
N LEU A 51 -12.22 -9.79 -4.58
CA LEU A 51 -12.07 -9.47 -3.16
C LEU A 51 -12.64 -8.08 -2.86
N VAL A 52 -13.65 -8.02 -2.00
CA VAL A 52 -14.25 -6.75 -1.55
C VAL A 52 -13.67 -6.38 -0.20
N SER A 53 -13.01 -5.24 -0.13
CA SER A 53 -12.47 -4.68 1.13
C SER A 53 -13.48 -3.74 1.76
N LEU A 54 -13.98 -4.09 2.95
CA LEU A 54 -14.94 -3.30 3.72
C LEU A 54 -14.23 -2.55 4.85
N GLY A 55 -13.83 -1.30 4.58
CA GLY A 55 -13.07 -0.49 5.54
C GLY A 55 -12.61 0.83 4.97
N GLY A 56 -11.43 1.30 5.38
CA GLY A 56 -10.72 2.43 4.77
C GLY A 56 -9.50 1.95 3.99
N ASP A 57 -8.63 2.91 3.59
CA ASP A 57 -7.41 2.62 2.83
C ASP A 57 -6.53 1.55 3.51
N GLY A 58 -6.39 1.56 4.84
CA GLY A 58 -5.61 0.55 5.56
C GLY A 58 -6.16 -0.87 5.47
N THR A 59 -7.50 -1.06 5.38
CA THR A 59 -8.10 -2.38 5.15
C THR A 59 -7.87 -2.83 3.72
N LEU A 60 -7.95 -1.88 2.78
CA LEU A 60 -7.66 -2.13 1.37
C LEU A 60 -6.21 -2.55 1.16
N LEU A 61 -5.23 -1.89 1.81
CA LEU A 61 -3.81 -2.27 1.72
C LEU A 61 -3.59 -3.74 2.10
N ARG A 62 -4.19 -4.19 3.21
CA ARG A 62 -4.10 -5.59 3.64
C ARG A 62 -4.77 -6.55 2.65
N ALA A 63 -5.95 -6.17 2.14
CA ALA A 63 -6.65 -6.95 1.12
C ALA A 63 -5.82 -7.08 -0.17
N VAL A 64 -5.22 -5.99 -0.64
CA VAL A 64 -4.34 -5.99 -1.82
C VAL A 64 -3.13 -6.90 -1.59
N ASN A 65 -2.44 -6.78 -0.44
CA ASN A 65 -1.28 -7.62 -0.16
C ASN A 65 -1.62 -9.13 -0.18
N SER A 66 -2.81 -9.52 0.29
CA SER A 66 -3.27 -10.91 0.23
C SER A 66 -3.64 -11.34 -1.21
N ALA A 67 -4.08 -10.40 -2.04
CA ALA A 67 -4.54 -10.69 -3.41
C ALA A 67 -3.39 -10.72 -4.44
N LEU A 68 -2.21 -10.17 -4.13
CA LEU A 68 -1.10 -10.05 -5.08
C LEU A 68 -0.65 -11.41 -5.65
N ASP A 69 -0.56 -12.44 -4.82
CA ASP A 69 -0.04 -13.74 -5.26
C ASP A 69 -1.02 -14.52 -6.15
N VAL A 70 -2.30 -14.24 -6.01
CA VAL A 70 -3.39 -14.90 -6.76
C VAL A 70 -4.00 -14.01 -7.83
N GLU A 71 -3.53 -12.77 -7.96
CA GLU A 71 -3.97 -11.78 -8.96
C GLU A 71 -5.47 -11.47 -8.95
N VAL A 72 -6.15 -11.70 -7.81
CA VAL A 72 -7.57 -11.39 -7.64
C VAL A 72 -7.78 -9.87 -7.61
N PRO A 73 -8.70 -9.32 -8.41
CA PRO A 73 -9.01 -7.90 -8.36
C PRO A 73 -9.68 -7.52 -7.03
N VAL A 74 -9.38 -6.31 -6.54
CA VAL A 74 -9.85 -5.81 -5.25
C VAL A 74 -10.77 -4.60 -5.44
N LEU A 75 -11.97 -4.64 -4.86
CA LEU A 75 -12.90 -3.52 -4.79
C LEU A 75 -12.88 -2.91 -3.38
N GLY A 76 -12.54 -1.65 -3.26
CA GLY A 76 -12.55 -0.92 -2.00
C GLY A 76 -13.89 -0.25 -1.71
N VAL A 77 -14.47 -0.53 -0.54
CA VAL A 77 -15.67 0.13 0.00
C VAL A 77 -15.29 0.98 1.20
N ASN A 78 -15.58 2.27 1.14
CA ASN A 78 -15.17 3.24 2.14
C ASN A 78 -16.13 3.29 3.33
N LEU A 79 -15.71 2.81 4.50
CA LEU A 79 -16.48 2.89 5.75
C LEU A 79 -16.04 4.04 6.67
N GLY A 80 -15.36 5.04 6.13
CA GLY A 80 -14.80 6.12 6.94
C GLY A 80 -14.74 7.46 6.23
N LEU A 81 -13.69 8.21 6.52
CA LEU A 81 -13.39 9.44 5.78
C LEU A 81 -12.99 9.09 4.34
N LEU A 82 -13.22 10.02 3.42
CA LEU A 82 -12.85 9.87 2.01
C LEU A 82 -11.42 9.31 1.86
N GLY A 83 -11.30 8.09 1.33
CA GLY A 83 -10.02 7.44 1.04
C GLY A 83 -9.44 7.86 -0.30
N TYR A 84 -8.17 7.52 -0.54
CA TYR A 84 -7.54 7.64 -1.86
C TYR A 84 -7.71 6.39 -2.71
N LEU A 85 -7.91 5.24 -2.06
CA LEU A 85 -7.87 3.92 -2.69
C LEU A 85 -9.26 3.26 -2.82
N THR A 86 -10.21 3.65 -1.97
CA THR A 86 -11.55 3.07 -1.99
C THR A 86 -12.38 3.64 -3.13
N GLU A 87 -13.17 2.81 -3.82
CA GLU A 87 -13.92 3.18 -5.03
C GLU A 87 -15.35 3.63 -4.74
N ILE A 88 -16.04 2.96 -3.83
CA ILE A 88 -17.46 3.20 -3.56
C ILE A 88 -17.74 3.43 -2.07
N GLU A 89 -18.88 4.07 -1.81
CA GLU A 89 -19.45 4.21 -0.47
C GLU A 89 -20.34 2.99 -0.12
N PRO A 90 -20.63 2.72 1.17
CA PRO A 90 -21.38 1.54 1.61
C PRO A 90 -22.77 1.39 0.97
N THR A 91 -23.42 2.50 0.65
CA THR A 91 -24.73 2.54 0.01
C THR A 91 -24.71 2.10 -1.45
N GLY A 92 -23.54 2.13 -2.08
CA GLY A 92 -23.34 1.71 -3.47
C GLY A 92 -22.83 0.27 -3.63
N LEU A 93 -22.75 -0.52 -2.54
CA LEU A 93 -22.12 -1.86 -2.62
C LEU A 93 -22.89 -2.80 -3.55
N GLU A 94 -24.20 -2.90 -3.42
CA GLU A 94 -25.03 -3.81 -4.25
C GLU A 94 -24.97 -3.41 -5.74
N GLU A 95 -25.02 -2.10 -6.04
CA GLU A 95 -24.84 -1.59 -7.40
C GLU A 95 -23.44 -1.90 -7.94
N GLY A 96 -22.40 -1.74 -7.11
CA GLY A 96 -21.01 -2.07 -7.48
C GLY A 96 -20.83 -3.56 -7.77
N LEU A 97 -21.42 -4.43 -6.96
CA LEU A 97 -21.43 -5.87 -7.18
C LEU A 97 -22.18 -6.24 -8.46
N GLU A 98 -23.36 -5.64 -8.73
CA GLU A 98 -24.09 -5.85 -9.96
C GLU A 98 -23.27 -5.44 -11.18
N ARG A 99 -22.63 -4.27 -11.14
CA ARG A 99 -21.74 -3.80 -12.21
C ARG A 99 -20.58 -4.76 -12.45
N PHE A 100 -19.98 -5.30 -11.38
CA PHE A 100 -18.90 -6.30 -11.49
C PHE A 100 -19.42 -7.58 -12.16
N LEU A 101 -20.54 -8.13 -11.71
CA LEU A 101 -21.15 -9.35 -12.25
C LEU A 101 -21.54 -9.22 -13.73
N ASP A 102 -21.95 -8.02 -14.15
CA ASP A 102 -22.28 -7.69 -15.53
C ASP A 102 -21.05 -7.39 -16.41
N GLY A 103 -19.84 -7.41 -15.86
CA GLY A 103 -18.62 -7.03 -16.56
C GLY A 103 -18.50 -5.54 -16.86
N ARG A 104 -19.25 -4.67 -16.18
CA ARG A 104 -19.26 -3.20 -16.36
C ARG A 104 -18.29 -2.52 -15.39
N TYR A 105 -17.03 -2.91 -15.42
CA TYR A 105 -15.96 -2.36 -14.61
C TYR A 105 -14.64 -2.33 -15.39
N GLU A 106 -13.66 -1.61 -14.87
CA GLU A 106 -12.29 -1.63 -15.33
C GLU A 106 -11.39 -2.12 -14.19
N VAL A 107 -10.23 -2.68 -14.52
CA VAL A 107 -9.18 -2.99 -13.55
C VAL A 107 -8.06 -1.99 -13.75
N GLU A 108 -7.83 -1.18 -12.73
CA GLU A 108 -6.70 -0.27 -12.69
C GLU A 108 -5.51 -0.97 -12.03
N GLU A 109 -4.42 -1.13 -12.77
CA GLU A 109 -3.19 -1.68 -12.25
C GLU A 109 -2.36 -0.59 -11.57
N ARG A 110 -1.92 -0.87 -10.34
CA ARG A 110 -1.05 0.00 -9.56
C ARG A 110 0.29 -0.67 -9.33
N MET A 111 1.36 0.05 -9.61
CA MET A 111 2.71 -0.38 -9.32
C MET A 111 2.85 -0.73 -7.84
N THR A 112 3.53 -1.83 -7.53
CA THR A 112 3.92 -2.22 -6.18
C THR A 112 5.42 -2.04 -5.98
N LEU A 113 5.85 -2.03 -4.72
CA LEU A 113 7.24 -1.98 -4.31
C LEU A 113 7.65 -3.34 -3.73
N SER A 114 8.66 -3.96 -4.30
CA SER A 114 9.32 -5.14 -3.73
C SER A 114 10.35 -4.71 -2.70
N VAL A 115 10.34 -5.34 -1.53
CA VAL A 115 11.21 -5.05 -0.39
C VAL A 115 11.85 -6.33 0.11
N THR A 116 13.17 -6.38 0.12
CA THR A 116 13.94 -7.52 0.63
C THR A 116 14.90 -7.07 1.72
N VAL A 117 14.94 -7.78 2.84
CA VAL A 117 15.83 -7.47 3.97
C VAL A 117 16.91 -8.53 4.08
N ARG A 118 18.13 -8.07 4.30
CA ARG A 118 19.24 -8.90 4.74
C ARG A 118 19.70 -8.43 6.11
N GLY A 119 19.64 -9.31 7.11
CA GLY A 119 20.17 -9.06 8.45
C GLY A 119 21.69 -8.85 8.43
N ALA A 120 22.21 -8.24 9.48
CA ALA A 120 23.66 -8.03 9.65
C ALA A 120 24.45 -9.35 9.72
N ASP A 121 23.81 -10.45 10.10
CA ASP A 121 24.30 -11.82 10.10
C ASP A 121 24.26 -12.51 8.70
N GLY A 122 23.76 -11.79 7.68
CA GLY A 122 23.58 -12.29 6.33
C GLY A 122 22.27 -13.05 6.09
N THR A 123 21.42 -13.22 7.11
CA THR A 123 20.12 -13.89 6.98
C THR A 123 19.23 -13.10 6.04
N LEU A 124 18.70 -13.75 5.00
CA LEU A 124 17.78 -13.15 4.05
C LEU A 124 16.33 -13.39 4.51
N SER A 125 15.56 -12.33 4.68
CA SER A 125 14.11 -12.44 4.84
C SER A 125 13.42 -12.69 3.50
N GLY A 126 12.23 -13.30 3.53
CA GLY A 126 11.38 -13.38 2.34
C GLY A 126 11.05 -11.99 1.81
N GLU A 127 10.73 -11.95 0.52
CA GLU A 127 10.25 -10.74 -0.14
C GLU A 127 8.93 -10.25 0.46
N ARG A 128 8.80 -8.93 0.59
CA ARG A 128 7.57 -8.24 0.98
C ARG A 128 7.17 -7.29 -0.13
N CYS A 129 5.87 -7.06 -0.27
CA CYS A 129 5.36 -6.05 -1.20
C CYS A 129 4.69 -4.91 -0.44
N ALA A 130 4.83 -3.70 -0.97
CA ALA A 130 4.08 -2.53 -0.51
C ALA A 130 3.30 -1.93 -1.68
N LEU A 131 2.06 -1.49 -1.41
CA LEU A 131 1.30 -0.68 -2.34
C LEU A 131 1.65 0.81 -2.17
N ASN A 132 1.85 1.26 -0.93
CA ASN A 132 2.23 2.64 -0.64
C ASN A 132 3.75 2.81 -0.53
N GLU A 133 4.33 2.36 0.58
CA GLU A 133 5.74 2.63 0.88
C GLU A 133 6.34 1.62 1.85
N ALA A 134 7.66 1.61 1.87
CA ALA A 134 8.43 1.01 2.95
C ALA A 134 9.46 2.01 3.50
N THR A 135 9.57 2.07 4.83
CA THR A 135 10.37 3.07 5.54
C THR A 135 11.35 2.41 6.50
N VAL A 136 12.62 2.78 6.40
CA VAL A 136 13.62 2.49 7.45
C VAL A 136 13.57 3.64 8.43
N GLU A 137 13.17 3.37 9.68
CA GLU A 137 12.96 4.39 10.71
C GLU A 137 13.83 4.16 11.95
N LYS A 138 14.14 5.25 12.65
CA LYS A 138 14.79 5.20 13.97
C LYS A 138 13.89 4.50 14.99
N THR A 139 14.48 3.78 15.93
CA THR A 139 13.76 3.10 17.01
C THR A 139 13.62 3.95 18.27
N VAL A 140 14.50 4.94 18.46
CA VAL A 140 14.56 5.75 19.69
C VAL A 140 14.22 7.22 19.41
N PRO A 141 13.20 7.78 20.07
CA PRO A 141 12.89 9.20 19.98
C PRO A 141 14.09 10.09 20.38
N GLY A 142 14.23 11.25 19.74
CA GLY A 142 15.31 12.21 20.03
C GLY A 142 16.68 11.86 19.43
N HIS A 143 16.81 10.72 18.74
CA HIS A 143 18.02 10.31 18.03
C HIS A 143 17.75 10.22 16.53
N THR A 144 18.82 10.27 15.73
CA THR A 144 18.78 9.97 14.30
C THR A 144 19.31 8.57 14.03
N VAL A 145 18.87 7.96 12.93
CA VAL A 145 19.53 6.80 12.34
C VAL A 145 20.45 7.26 11.20
N ARG A 146 21.52 6.51 10.94
CA ARG A 146 22.39 6.72 9.77
C ARG A 146 22.12 5.63 8.75
N ILE A 147 21.78 6.05 7.54
CA ILE A 147 21.40 5.14 6.46
C ILE A 147 22.22 5.51 5.23
N ALA A 148 23.10 4.60 4.78
CA ALA A 148 23.74 4.74 3.49
C ALA A 148 22.77 4.33 2.39
N ALA A 149 22.61 5.17 1.39
CA ALA A 149 21.80 4.88 0.21
C ALA A 149 22.68 4.71 -1.02
N SER A 150 22.40 3.68 -1.80
CA SER A 150 22.98 3.44 -3.11
C SER A 150 21.86 3.24 -4.14
N ILE A 151 22.09 3.67 -5.37
CA ILE A 151 21.14 3.53 -6.49
C ILE A 151 21.86 2.78 -7.60
N ASP A 152 21.30 1.67 -8.07
CA ASP A 152 21.89 0.77 -9.09
C ASP A 152 23.35 0.35 -8.75
N GLY A 153 23.62 0.10 -7.46
CA GLY A 153 24.93 -0.28 -6.96
C GLY A 153 25.94 0.88 -6.83
N HIS A 154 25.56 2.10 -7.20
CA HIS A 154 26.39 3.29 -7.04
C HIS A 154 26.10 3.99 -5.72
N PRO A 155 27.11 4.20 -4.86
CA PRO A 155 26.92 4.98 -3.63
C PRO A 155 26.37 6.37 -3.95
N PHE A 156 25.28 6.75 -3.25
CA PHE A 156 24.67 8.06 -3.46
C PHE A 156 24.97 9.01 -2.29
N VAL A 157 24.43 8.71 -1.09
CA VAL A 157 24.63 9.56 0.09
C VAL A 157 24.36 8.77 1.37
N THR A 158 24.99 9.18 2.48
CA THR A 158 24.62 8.70 3.82
C THR A 158 23.72 9.72 4.49
N TYR A 159 22.46 9.35 4.75
CA TYR A 159 21.52 10.17 5.49
C TYR A 159 21.74 10.06 6.99
N ALA A 160 21.68 11.19 7.69
CA ALA A 160 21.44 11.27 9.13
C ALA A 160 20.02 11.84 9.29
N ALA A 161 19.05 11.00 9.64
CA ALA A 161 17.63 11.36 9.56
C ALA A 161 16.80 10.61 10.61
N ASP A 162 15.53 10.92 10.71
CA ASP A 162 14.56 10.11 11.45
C ASP A 162 14.24 8.81 10.73
N GLY A 163 14.38 8.82 9.41
CA GLY A 163 14.21 7.66 8.56
C GLY A 163 14.45 7.98 7.08
N LEU A 164 14.30 6.96 6.25
CA LEU A 164 14.36 7.06 4.80
C LEU A 164 13.25 6.19 4.20
N LEU A 165 12.38 6.81 3.42
CA LEU A 165 11.17 6.23 2.85
C LEU A 165 11.36 5.97 1.36
N THR A 166 10.99 4.76 0.91
CA THR A 166 10.86 4.44 -0.52
C THR A 166 9.38 4.18 -0.81
N SER A 167 8.80 4.95 -1.73
CA SER A 167 7.37 4.93 -2.03
C SER A 167 7.10 4.67 -3.51
N THR A 168 5.92 4.12 -3.78
CA THR A 168 5.29 4.05 -5.10
C THR A 168 4.57 5.36 -5.42
N PRO A 169 4.09 5.57 -6.65
CA PRO A 169 3.20 6.70 -6.97
C PRO A 169 1.88 6.67 -6.19
N THR A 170 1.34 5.48 -5.89
CA THR A 170 0.16 5.32 -5.03
C THR A 170 0.43 5.84 -3.62
N GLY A 171 1.58 5.49 -3.04
CA GLY A 171 2.02 5.95 -1.72
C GLY A 171 2.40 7.44 -1.67
N SER A 172 2.48 8.13 -2.81
CA SER A 172 2.75 9.57 -2.84
C SER A 172 1.75 10.40 -2.04
N THR A 173 0.55 9.86 -1.80
CA THR A 173 -0.52 10.47 -0.99
C THR A 173 -0.57 9.97 0.46
N ALA A 174 0.30 9.02 0.84
CA ALA A 174 0.38 8.44 2.17
C ALA A 174 1.50 9.09 3.02
N TYR A 175 2.40 8.34 3.61
CA TYR A 175 3.45 8.89 4.46
C TYR A 175 4.40 9.81 3.70
N ASN A 176 4.66 9.52 2.42
CA ASN A 176 5.44 10.40 1.54
C ASN A 176 4.91 11.85 1.51
N LEU A 177 3.58 12.04 1.50
CA LEU A 177 2.98 13.37 1.57
C LEU A 177 3.28 14.07 2.90
N SER A 178 3.19 13.35 4.01
CA SER A 178 3.44 13.88 5.36
C SER A 178 4.87 14.37 5.53
N VAL A 179 5.83 13.74 4.83
CA VAL A 179 7.24 14.12 4.84
C VAL A 179 7.65 15.01 3.66
N ARG A 180 6.67 15.65 3.02
CA ARG A 180 6.86 16.62 1.92
C ARG A 180 7.45 16.03 0.64
N GLY A 181 7.24 14.75 0.40
CA GLY A 181 7.50 14.14 -0.90
C GLY A 181 6.54 14.64 -1.98
N PRO A 182 6.89 14.49 -3.27
CA PRO A 182 6.05 14.93 -4.37
C PRO A 182 4.78 14.09 -4.46
N LEU A 183 3.68 14.71 -4.90
CA LEU A 183 2.48 14.02 -5.33
C LEU A 183 2.66 13.53 -6.77
N LEU A 184 2.43 12.26 -7.00
CA LEU A 184 2.45 11.65 -8.33
C LEU A 184 1.06 11.12 -8.68
N SER A 185 0.72 11.18 -9.97
CA SER A 185 -0.44 10.43 -10.45
C SER A 185 -0.24 8.94 -10.16
N PRO A 186 -1.22 8.26 -9.56
CA PRO A 186 -1.05 6.84 -9.19
C PRO A 186 -0.89 5.89 -10.39
N LYS A 187 -1.17 6.35 -11.60
CA LYS A 187 -0.95 5.62 -12.86
C LYS A 187 0.49 5.73 -13.40
N LEU A 188 1.32 6.58 -12.82
CA LEU A 188 2.73 6.66 -13.16
C LEU A 188 3.47 5.42 -12.61
N ARG A 189 4.62 5.16 -13.20
CA ARG A 189 5.59 4.16 -12.70
C ARG A 189 6.87 4.88 -12.35
N ALA A 190 7.18 4.92 -11.07
CA ALA A 190 8.37 5.56 -10.51
C ALA A 190 8.61 5.06 -9.09
N LEU A 191 9.84 5.17 -8.61
CA LEU A 191 10.16 5.05 -7.19
C LEU A 191 10.40 6.45 -6.63
N ILE A 192 9.96 6.71 -5.41
CA ILE A 192 10.20 7.97 -4.72
C ILE A 192 11.04 7.65 -3.50
N LEU A 193 12.26 8.21 -3.41
CA LEU A 193 13.12 8.11 -2.23
C LEU A 193 13.05 9.43 -1.45
N THR A 194 12.48 9.42 -0.26
CA THR A 194 12.21 10.62 0.54
C THR A 194 12.84 10.52 1.92
N PRO A 195 13.73 11.44 2.32
CA PRO A 195 14.26 11.48 3.66
C PRO A 195 13.21 12.01 4.67
N VAL A 196 13.15 11.39 5.84
CA VAL A 196 12.27 11.78 6.95
C VAL A 196 13.08 12.63 7.93
N SER A 197 12.76 13.91 8.04
CA SER A 197 13.46 14.87 8.91
C SER A 197 14.99 14.78 8.83
N PRO A 198 15.61 14.94 7.67
CA PRO A 198 17.06 14.81 7.51
C PRO A 198 17.81 15.93 8.21
N HIS A 199 18.93 15.60 8.86
CA HIS A 199 19.86 16.52 9.50
C HIS A 199 21.08 16.76 8.60
N MET A 200 20.85 17.20 7.36
CA MET A 200 21.88 17.46 6.36
C MET A 200 21.39 18.46 5.31
N LEU A 201 22.31 18.95 4.48
CA LEU A 201 21.97 19.94 3.43
C LEU A 201 21.14 19.35 2.28
N PHE A 202 21.32 18.07 1.98
CA PHE A 202 20.56 17.39 0.96
C PHE A 202 19.29 16.77 1.58
N ASP A 203 18.17 17.47 1.44
CA ASP A 203 16.86 17.14 2.04
C ASP A 203 15.78 16.86 0.97
N ARG A 204 16.15 16.79 -0.30
CA ARG A 204 15.20 16.66 -1.41
C ARG A 204 14.80 15.21 -1.66
N PRO A 205 13.50 14.95 -1.87
CA PRO A 205 13.05 13.68 -2.42
C PRO A 205 13.61 13.48 -3.84
N LEU A 206 13.91 12.23 -4.17
CA LEU A 206 14.27 11.83 -5.52
C LEU A 206 13.09 11.05 -6.14
N VAL A 207 12.78 11.36 -7.39
CA VAL A 207 11.92 10.53 -8.22
C VAL A 207 12.84 9.76 -9.16
N LEU A 208 12.76 8.43 -9.09
CA LEU A 208 13.63 7.50 -9.78
C LEU A 208 12.84 6.73 -10.84
N ASP A 209 13.54 6.27 -11.85
CA ASP A 209 12.97 5.36 -12.86
C ASP A 209 12.50 4.05 -12.19
N PRO A 210 11.38 3.45 -12.62
CA PRO A 210 10.86 2.21 -12.03
C PRO A 210 11.85 1.03 -12.14
N GLY A 211 12.71 1.02 -13.17
CA GLY A 211 13.74 -0.01 -13.34
C GLY A 211 14.92 0.10 -12.38
N GLN A 212 15.08 1.23 -11.66
CA GLN A 212 16.18 1.44 -10.74
C GLN A 212 16.01 0.65 -9.44
N ARG A 213 17.13 0.34 -8.81
CA ARG A 213 17.18 -0.35 -7.52
C ARG A 213 17.74 0.58 -6.45
N VAL A 214 17.04 0.66 -5.33
CA VAL A 214 17.50 1.40 -4.15
C VAL A 214 18.00 0.39 -3.13
N HIS A 215 19.22 0.59 -2.65
CA HIS A 215 19.81 -0.22 -1.59
C HIS A 215 20.12 0.69 -0.40
N LEU A 216 19.64 0.30 0.77
CA LEU A 216 19.86 1.01 2.02
C LEU A 216 20.63 0.12 3.00
N GLU A 217 21.62 0.68 3.67
CA GLU A 217 22.38 0.03 4.75
C GLU A 217 22.30 0.84 6.03
N VAL A 218 21.94 0.20 7.13
CA VAL A 218 21.93 0.82 8.47
C VAL A 218 23.34 0.93 9.00
N LEU A 219 23.79 2.16 9.23
CA LEU A 219 25.16 2.45 9.70
C LEU A 219 25.20 2.93 11.16
N GLY A 220 26.37 2.76 11.79
CA GLY A 220 26.64 3.26 13.13
C GLY A 220 26.08 2.37 14.24
N PRO A 221 25.99 2.86 15.50
CA PRO A 221 25.69 1.99 16.63
C PRO A 221 24.17 1.84 16.92
N ARG A 222 23.31 2.51 16.14
CA ARG A 222 21.87 2.55 16.43
C ARG A 222 21.09 1.68 15.47
N PRO A 223 20.21 0.79 15.98
CA PRO A 223 19.31 0.01 15.16
C PRO A 223 18.22 0.88 14.53
N ALA A 224 17.61 0.35 13.50
CA ALA A 224 16.43 0.88 12.84
C ALA A 224 15.30 -0.16 12.85
N VAL A 225 14.15 0.22 12.33
CA VAL A 225 13.02 -0.66 12.09
C VAL A 225 12.53 -0.48 10.66
N LEU A 226 12.17 -1.58 10.02
CA LEU A 226 11.49 -1.54 8.72
C LEU A 226 9.98 -1.60 8.92
N VAL A 227 9.31 -0.63 8.35
CA VAL A 227 7.84 -0.54 8.30
C VAL A 227 7.40 -0.61 6.84
N VAL A 228 6.45 -1.49 6.52
CA VAL A 228 5.89 -1.68 5.17
C VAL A 228 4.39 -1.48 5.23
N ASP A 229 3.85 -0.55 4.47
CA ASP A 229 2.43 -0.18 4.46
C ASP A 229 1.85 -0.01 5.88
N GLY A 230 2.60 0.66 6.76
CA GLY A 230 2.24 0.92 8.15
C GLY A 230 2.42 -0.26 9.11
N SER A 231 2.92 -1.41 8.66
CA SER A 231 3.18 -2.59 9.49
C SER A 231 4.67 -2.76 9.75
N THR A 232 5.07 -2.90 11.02
CA THR A 232 6.46 -3.24 11.37
C THR A 232 6.77 -4.67 10.95
N VAL A 233 7.80 -4.85 10.11
CA VAL A 233 8.14 -6.17 9.55
C VAL A 233 9.51 -6.69 9.98
N ALA A 234 10.45 -5.83 10.34
CA ALA A 234 11.78 -6.26 10.78
C ALA A 234 12.46 -5.23 11.68
N ALA A 235 13.22 -5.72 12.66
CA ALA A 235 14.26 -4.93 13.31
C ALA A 235 15.52 -4.98 12.45
N LEU A 236 16.20 -3.85 12.31
CA LEU A 236 17.39 -3.69 11.48
C LEU A 236 18.57 -3.30 12.37
N GLU A 237 19.41 -4.27 12.71
CA GLU A 237 20.67 -4.00 13.40
C GLU A 237 21.67 -3.30 12.48
N PRO A 238 22.66 -2.57 13.03
CA PRO A 238 23.75 -1.99 12.25
C PRO A 238 24.40 -3.03 11.32
N GLY A 239 24.53 -2.68 10.03
CA GLY A 239 24.99 -3.58 8.96
C GLY A 239 23.86 -4.33 8.26
N ALA A 240 22.62 -4.27 8.76
CA ALA A 240 21.48 -4.78 8.02
C ALA A 240 21.20 -3.93 6.78
N THR A 241 20.72 -4.57 5.71
CA THR A 241 20.41 -3.90 4.45
C THR A 241 18.98 -4.14 4.00
N VAL A 242 18.44 -3.20 3.25
CA VAL A 242 17.11 -3.28 2.62
C VAL A 242 17.25 -2.91 1.16
N ASP A 243 16.79 -3.80 0.30
CA ASP A 243 16.75 -3.61 -1.14
C ASP A 243 15.33 -3.34 -1.59
N TYR A 244 15.17 -2.32 -2.44
CA TYR A 244 13.91 -1.91 -3.03
C TYR A 244 14.00 -1.95 -4.55
N ARG A 245 12.96 -2.46 -5.17
CA ARG A 245 12.74 -2.43 -6.61
C ARG A 245 11.26 -2.37 -6.91
N GLU A 246 10.89 -2.14 -8.16
CA GLU A 246 9.52 -2.36 -8.60
C GLU A 246 9.10 -3.81 -8.32
N GLY A 247 7.88 -3.99 -7.82
CA GLY A 247 7.30 -5.32 -7.59
C GLY A 247 6.95 -6.01 -8.91
N ASP A 248 7.07 -7.34 -8.92
CA ASP A 248 6.85 -8.14 -10.12
C ASP A 248 5.36 -8.21 -10.53
N ARG A 249 4.46 -7.95 -9.57
CA ARG A 249 3.00 -7.99 -9.77
C ARG A 249 2.36 -6.67 -9.39
N PRO A 250 1.54 -6.08 -10.27
CA PRO A 250 0.76 -4.91 -9.95
C PRO A 250 -0.40 -5.27 -9.03
N ALA A 251 -0.81 -4.34 -8.19
CA ALA A 251 -2.09 -4.41 -7.50
C ALA A 251 -3.23 -4.11 -8.48
N ARG A 252 -4.28 -4.93 -8.48
CA ARG A 252 -5.40 -4.85 -9.40
C ARG A 252 -6.62 -4.29 -8.68
N LEU A 253 -6.94 -3.02 -8.91
CA LEU A 253 -8.07 -2.34 -8.27
C LEU A 253 -9.24 -2.22 -9.24
N VAL A 254 -10.42 -2.67 -8.80
CA VAL A 254 -11.67 -2.47 -9.54
C VAL A 254 -12.06 -1.01 -9.47
N THR A 255 -12.32 -0.41 -10.63
CA THR A 255 -12.85 0.95 -10.74
C THR A 255 -14.06 1.00 -11.65
N PHE A 256 -14.94 1.94 -11.34
CA PHE A 256 -16.13 2.25 -12.13
C PHE A 256 -16.01 3.57 -12.86
N GLY A 257 -14.80 4.19 -12.83
CA GLY A 257 -14.51 5.45 -13.51
C GLY A 257 -15.15 6.68 -12.85
N ALA A 258 -15.79 6.52 -11.69
CA ALA A 258 -16.46 7.63 -11.00
C ALA A 258 -15.51 8.51 -10.18
N ARG A 259 -14.33 8.00 -9.83
CA ARG A 259 -13.36 8.69 -8.98
C ARG A 259 -12.08 9.03 -9.75
N ASP A 260 -11.89 10.31 -9.99
CA ASP A 260 -10.66 10.87 -10.55
C ASP A 260 -9.72 11.34 -9.42
N PHE A 261 -8.43 11.05 -9.59
CA PHE A 261 -7.39 11.38 -8.61
C PHE A 261 -7.35 12.88 -8.25
N HIS A 262 -7.50 13.76 -9.25
CA HIS A 262 -7.49 15.20 -9.01
C HIS A 262 -8.74 15.68 -8.26
N THR A 263 -9.88 15.06 -8.52
CA THR A 263 -11.12 15.32 -7.79
C THR A 263 -10.99 14.93 -6.32
N ILE A 264 -10.37 13.76 -6.02
CA ILE A 264 -10.07 13.33 -4.65
C ILE A 264 -9.13 14.32 -3.96
N LEU A 265 -8.04 14.74 -4.63
CA LEU A 265 -7.11 15.72 -4.08
C LEU A 265 -7.83 17.03 -3.76
N ARG A 266 -8.65 17.57 -4.69
CA ARG A 266 -9.42 18.80 -4.46
C ARG A 266 -10.32 18.68 -3.23
N ALA A 267 -11.03 17.58 -3.09
CA ALA A 267 -11.92 17.36 -1.95
C ALA A 267 -11.14 17.26 -0.62
N LYS A 268 -10.04 16.51 -0.59
CA LYS A 268 -9.24 16.31 0.63
C LYS A 268 -8.52 17.58 1.09
N PHE A 269 -8.00 18.38 0.15
CA PHE A 269 -7.29 19.62 0.46
C PHE A 269 -8.21 20.85 0.44
N GLN A 270 -9.52 20.67 0.24
CA GLN A 270 -10.51 21.76 0.19
C GLN A 270 -10.09 22.87 -0.80
N LEU A 271 -9.55 22.46 -1.95
CA LEU A 271 -9.11 23.39 -2.97
C LEU A 271 -10.35 23.99 -3.65
N ALA A 272 -10.71 25.21 -3.25
CA ALA A 272 -11.83 25.93 -3.85
C ALA A 272 -11.47 26.49 -5.24
N ASP A 273 -12.45 26.59 -6.12
CA ASP A 273 -12.34 27.44 -7.30
C ASP A 273 -12.34 28.90 -6.82
N ARG A 274 -11.31 29.65 -7.19
CA ARG A 274 -11.23 31.09 -6.95
C ARG A 274 -11.83 31.82 -8.13
#